data_054c06a699ea5ed9b5473d99ebbb039b
#
_entry.id   054c06a699ea5ed9b5473d99ebbb039b
#
_cell.length_a   1.000
_cell.length_b   1.000
_cell.length_c   1.000
_cell.angle_alpha   90.00
_cell.angle_beta   90.00
_cell.angle_gamma   90.00
#
_symmetry.space_group_name_H-M   'P 1'
#
loop_
_entity.id
_entity.type
_entity.pdbx_description
1 polymer ?
#
loop_
_entity_poly.entity_id
_entity_poly.type
_entity_poly.pdbx_seq_one_letter_code
_entity_poly.pdbx_strand_id
1 'polypeptide(L)'
;MSDIFTLTSNDENDPAPVGKRKRRLSKVAVFFIVVAAVLVAALVAVGVVGGVYASRLADSFNDNATKIPQAFPEESTRPEATTDGAMNILLMGSDSRADAATIDDASASDQRTDSMMLVHVDADRENIYVMSIMRDLYVDIPGYGQNKINAAFAYGGSPLTVQTVEQLVGVRIDHVAIIDFEGFKGMTTALGGVDVVSPQAFTTKAGFSYPAGATRLEGDAALAFVRERYAFADADFTRVKNQQAFVRGLADTILNRSTLTDPGKISDFVEAMSPYLTVDQEFEVGTIASLGLSLRSMDRSGMHFFTVPTAGTGSVGGQSIVNVDQAGLDAVKTGLANDSLDEVPATQ
;
A
#
# COMPACT_ATOMS: atom_id res chain seq x y z
N MET A 1 -3.31 99.13 -59.71
CA MET A 1 -2.84 98.16 -60.67
C MET A 1 -2.80 96.83 -59.95
N SER A 2 -3.58 95.94 -60.39
CA SER A 2 -3.59 94.50 -60.22
C SER A 2 -4.03 93.95 -58.89
N ASP A 3 -5.21 93.50 -58.94
CA ASP A 3 -5.91 92.38 -58.30
C ASP A 3 -5.08 91.18 -58.07
N ILE A 4 -5.34 90.47 -57.00
CA ILE A 4 -5.41 88.99 -56.99
C ILE A 4 -6.32 88.49 -55.89
N PHE A 5 -7.25 87.73 -56.30
CA PHE A 5 -8.25 86.91 -55.59
C PHE A 5 -7.64 85.95 -54.55
N THR A 6 -8.20 85.89 -53.40
CA THR A 6 -8.01 84.77 -52.51
C THR A 6 -9.34 84.05 -52.29
N LEU A 7 -9.42 82.83 -52.82
CA LEU A 7 -10.51 81.87 -52.58
C LEU A 7 -10.26 81.25 -51.23
N THR A 8 -11.17 81.40 -50.31
CA THR A 8 -11.30 80.66 -49.09
C THR A 8 -12.10 79.40 -49.38
N SER A 9 -11.46 78.30 -49.31
CA SER A 9 -12.17 76.98 -49.23
C SER A 9 -12.36 76.59 -47.76
N ASN A 10 -13.58 76.70 -47.31
CA ASN A 10 -14.06 75.98 -46.09
C ASN A 10 -14.15 74.55 -46.42
N ASP A 11 -13.35 73.72 -45.79
CA ASP A 11 -13.59 72.30 -45.67
C ASP A 11 -13.75 71.96 -44.18
N GLU A 12 -14.96 72.13 -43.72
CA GLU A 12 -15.48 71.61 -42.43
C GLU A 12 -15.87 70.20 -42.64
N ASN A 13 -14.94 69.27 -42.36
CA ASN A 13 -15.29 67.83 -42.18
C ASN A 13 -14.51 67.29 -41.00
N ASP A 14 -14.92 67.74 -39.82
CA ASP A 14 -14.45 67.14 -38.56
C ASP A 14 -15.43 65.95 -38.22
N PRO A 15 -14.94 64.70 -38.18
CA PRO A 15 -15.81 63.57 -37.85
C PRO A 15 -16.17 63.66 -36.35
N ALA A 16 -17.47 63.75 -36.11
CA ALA A 16 -18.04 63.73 -34.77
C ALA A 16 -17.50 62.55 -33.92
N PRO A 17 -17.21 62.75 -32.62
CA PRO A 17 -16.68 61.69 -31.76
C PRO A 17 -17.67 60.54 -31.67
N VAL A 18 -17.26 59.34 -32.14
CA VAL A 18 -18.04 58.11 -32.01
C VAL A 18 -18.18 57.77 -30.54
N GLY A 19 -19.27 58.15 -29.96
CA GLY A 19 -19.63 57.80 -28.57
C GLY A 19 -19.57 56.28 -28.35
N LYS A 20 -18.63 55.78 -27.56
CA LYS A 20 -18.57 54.37 -27.12
C LYS A 20 -19.89 54.03 -26.42
N ARG A 21 -20.80 53.45 -27.16
CA ARG A 21 -22.07 52.91 -26.63
C ARG A 21 -21.78 51.85 -25.59
N LYS A 22 -21.83 52.19 -24.30
CA LYS A 22 -21.75 51.23 -23.21
C LYS A 22 -22.88 50.20 -23.38
N ARG A 23 -22.54 49.03 -23.90
CA ARG A 23 -23.49 47.88 -23.93
C ARG A 23 -23.85 47.55 -22.50
N ARG A 24 -25.05 47.95 -22.08
CA ARG A 24 -25.63 47.44 -20.81
C ARG A 24 -25.97 45.96 -21.02
N LEU A 25 -25.27 45.11 -20.30
CA LEU A 25 -25.59 43.68 -20.28
C LEU A 25 -27.07 43.49 -19.86
N SER A 26 -27.81 42.62 -20.55
CA SER A 26 -29.16 42.34 -20.16
C SER A 26 -29.22 41.73 -18.74
N LYS A 27 -30.30 41.96 -18.00
CA LYS A 27 -30.45 41.40 -16.64
C LYS A 27 -30.30 39.88 -16.64
N VAL A 28 -30.67 39.20 -17.71
CA VAL A 28 -30.47 37.77 -17.92
C VAL A 28 -28.99 37.42 -18.09
N ALA A 29 -28.23 38.20 -18.87
CA ALA A 29 -26.80 37.98 -19.03
C ALA A 29 -26.04 38.20 -17.70
N VAL A 30 -26.43 39.21 -16.91
CA VAL A 30 -25.87 39.44 -15.56
C VAL A 30 -26.20 38.27 -14.63
N PHE A 31 -27.41 37.73 -14.67
CA PHE A 31 -27.80 36.55 -13.90
C PHE A 31 -26.91 35.32 -14.21
N PHE A 32 -26.71 34.99 -15.49
CA PHE A 32 -25.87 33.87 -15.91
C PHE A 32 -24.38 34.09 -15.52
N ILE A 33 -23.87 35.31 -15.60
CA ILE A 33 -22.51 35.65 -15.17
C ILE A 33 -22.36 35.43 -13.66
N VAL A 34 -23.33 35.84 -12.85
CA VAL A 34 -23.33 35.64 -11.40
C VAL A 34 -23.40 34.17 -11.05
N VAL A 35 -24.27 33.39 -11.70
CA VAL A 35 -24.37 31.94 -11.50
C VAL A 35 -23.08 31.23 -11.89
N ALA A 36 -22.46 31.59 -13.01
CA ALA A 36 -21.18 31.04 -13.43
C ALA A 36 -20.04 31.39 -12.42
N ALA A 37 -20.00 32.64 -11.94
CA ALA A 37 -19.04 33.06 -10.92
C ALA A 37 -19.21 32.30 -9.59
N VAL A 38 -20.44 32.05 -9.16
CA VAL A 38 -20.76 31.26 -7.95
C VAL A 38 -20.30 29.81 -8.15
N LEU A 39 -20.57 29.19 -9.31
CA LEU A 39 -20.11 27.83 -9.62
C LEU A 39 -18.59 27.72 -9.65
N VAL A 40 -17.89 28.69 -10.27
CA VAL A 40 -16.43 28.73 -10.27
C VAL A 40 -15.89 28.91 -8.84
N ALA A 41 -16.48 29.79 -8.06
CA ALA A 41 -16.09 29.97 -6.65
C ALA A 41 -16.32 28.71 -5.82
N ALA A 42 -17.42 27.99 -6.05
CA ALA A 42 -17.69 26.71 -5.40
C ALA A 42 -16.67 25.63 -5.80
N LEU A 43 -16.33 25.53 -7.09
CA LEU A 43 -15.29 24.60 -7.57
C LEU A 43 -13.92 24.92 -7.00
N VAL A 44 -13.55 26.20 -6.93
CA VAL A 44 -12.30 26.63 -6.29
C VAL A 44 -12.31 26.31 -4.80
N ALA A 45 -13.42 26.53 -4.09
CA ALA A 45 -13.55 26.20 -2.68
C ALA A 45 -13.41 24.70 -2.44
N VAL A 46 -14.03 23.86 -3.27
CA VAL A 46 -13.88 22.40 -3.20
C VAL A 46 -12.43 21.98 -3.47
N GLY A 47 -11.76 22.59 -4.46
CA GLY A 47 -10.34 22.34 -4.76
C GLY A 47 -9.42 22.73 -3.61
N VAL A 48 -9.65 23.90 -2.99
CA VAL A 48 -8.86 24.37 -1.82
C VAL A 48 -9.11 23.49 -0.61
N VAL A 49 -10.36 23.14 -0.30
CA VAL A 49 -10.69 22.26 0.83
C VAL A 49 -10.09 20.88 0.61
N GLY A 50 -10.20 20.32 -0.61
CA GLY A 50 -9.59 19.04 -0.96
C GLY A 50 -8.06 19.06 -0.86
N GLY A 51 -7.42 20.14 -1.33
CA GLY A 51 -5.96 20.32 -1.21
C GLY A 51 -5.48 20.44 0.25
N VAL A 52 -6.18 21.23 1.07
CA VAL A 52 -5.87 21.36 2.52
C VAL A 52 -6.09 20.03 3.24
N TYR A 53 -7.14 19.29 2.88
CA TYR A 53 -7.39 17.96 3.45
C TYR A 53 -6.26 16.99 3.08
N ALA A 54 -5.89 16.93 1.78
CA ALA A 54 -4.81 16.05 1.32
C ALA A 54 -3.46 16.39 1.97
N SER A 55 -3.13 17.70 2.14
CA SER A 55 -1.89 18.09 2.82
C SER A 55 -1.90 17.68 4.29
N ARG A 56 -3.00 17.87 5.01
CA ARG A 56 -3.09 17.44 6.43
C ARG A 56 -2.94 15.93 6.59
N LEU A 57 -3.53 15.16 5.67
CA LEU A 57 -3.39 13.71 5.66
C LEU A 57 -1.93 13.30 5.41
N ALA A 58 -1.25 13.98 4.47
CA ALA A 58 0.15 13.77 4.18
C ALA A 58 1.03 14.12 5.38
N ASP A 59 0.81 15.27 6.00
CA ASP A 59 1.55 15.72 7.18
C ASP A 59 1.35 14.71 8.33
N SER A 60 0.11 14.30 8.59
CA SER A 60 -0.19 13.31 9.65
C SER A 60 0.50 11.96 9.43
N PHE A 61 0.53 11.46 8.19
CA PHE A 61 1.22 10.21 7.88
C PHE A 61 2.74 10.37 7.98
N ASN A 62 3.30 11.39 7.36
CA ASN A 62 4.75 11.59 7.28
C ASN A 62 5.37 11.92 8.66
N ASP A 63 4.61 12.60 9.52
CA ASP A 63 5.06 12.96 10.88
C ASP A 63 5.00 11.77 11.85
N ASN A 64 4.12 10.79 11.60
CA ASN A 64 3.87 9.68 12.52
C ASN A 64 4.46 8.35 12.04
N ALA A 65 4.51 8.07 10.73
CA ALA A 65 5.11 6.84 10.22
C ALA A 65 6.64 6.89 10.28
N THR A 66 7.25 5.81 10.74
CA THR A 66 8.71 5.68 10.73
C THR A 66 9.19 5.39 9.32
N LYS A 67 10.24 6.10 8.86
CA LYS A 67 10.83 5.88 7.55
C LYS A 67 12.08 5.02 7.63
N ILE A 68 12.20 4.03 6.75
CA ILE A 68 13.39 3.18 6.60
C ILE A 68 14.40 3.97 5.74
N PRO A 69 15.58 4.35 6.27
CA PRO A 69 16.54 5.14 5.50
C PRO A 69 17.03 4.43 4.24
N GLN A 70 17.25 3.12 4.33
CA GLN A 70 17.65 2.26 3.23
C GLN A 70 16.80 1.00 3.24
N ALA A 71 15.66 1.05 2.53
CA ALA A 71 14.73 -0.08 2.44
C ALA A 71 15.14 -1.10 1.37
N PHE A 72 15.83 -0.65 0.33
CA PHE A 72 16.13 -1.41 -0.88
C PHE A 72 17.63 -1.70 -1.03
N PRO A 73 17.99 -2.80 -1.72
CA PRO A 73 19.37 -3.11 -2.09
C PRO A 73 19.88 -2.13 -3.17
N GLU A 74 21.15 -2.28 -3.56
CA GLU A 74 21.73 -1.52 -4.66
C GLU A 74 20.95 -1.75 -5.96
N GLU A 75 20.66 -0.69 -6.70
CA GLU A 75 19.83 -0.70 -7.93
C GLU A 75 20.34 -1.72 -8.96
N SER A 76 21.65 -1.88 -9.09
CA SER A 76 22.30 -2.82 -10.00
C SER A 76 21.99 -4.28 -9.73
N THR A 77 21.47 -4.63 -8.56
CA THR A 77 21.16 -6.00 -8.13
C THR A 77 19.67 -6.33 -8.22
N ARG A 78 18.84 -5.35 -8.56
CA ARG A 78 17.39 -5.47 -8.61
C ARG A 78 16.87 -5.87 -9.99
N PRO A 79 15.74 -6.57 -10.08
CA PRO A 79 15.01 -6.73 -11.33
C PRO A 79 14.67 -5.39 -11.98
N GLU A 80 14.47 -5.38 -13.30
CA GLU A 80 13.96 -4.19 -13.99
C GLU A 80 12.60 -3.77 -13.40
N ALA A 81 12.34 -2.46 -13.38
CA ALA A 81 11.07 -1.95 -12.92
C ALA A 81 9.95 -2.45 -13.83
N THR A 82 8.82 -2.86 -13.25
CA THR A 82 7.63 -3.21 -14.01
C THR A 82 7.13 -1.97 -14.75
N THR A 83 7.07 -2.04 -16.09
CA THR A 83 6.64 -0.90 -16.93
C THR A 83 5.13 -0.79 -17.05
N ASP A 84 4.41 -1.79 -16.61
CA ASP A 84 2.98 -1.96 -16.93
C ASP A 84 2.02 -1.35 -15.89
N GLY A 85 2.56 -0.71 -14.83
CA GLY A 85 1.75 -0.08 -13.80
C GLY A 85 1.29 -1.03 -12.68
N ALA A 86 1.64 -2.30 -12.72
CA ALA A 86 1.50 -3.21 -11.58
C ALA A 86 2.37 -2.73 -10.40
N MET A 87 1.99 -3.09 -9.18
CA MET A 87 2.70 -2.66 -7.97
C MET A 87 2.95 -3.84 -7.03
N ASN A 88 4.18 -3.98 -6.57
CA ASN A 88 4.61 -5.02 -5.64
C ASN A 88 4.99 -4.41 -4.28
N ILE A 89 4.28 -4.80 -3.23
CA ILE A 89 4.51 -4.29 -1.87
C ILE A 89 4.92 -5.47 -0.97
N LEU A 90 6.09 -5.39 -0.34
CA LEU A 90 6.52 -6.37 0.65
C LEU A 90 6.06 -5.96 2.05
N LEU A 91 5.15 -6.75 2.61
CA LEU A 91 4.69 -6.60 3.99
C LEU A 91 5.48 -7.53 4.89
N MET A 92 6.03 -6.99 5.98
CA MET A 92 6.80 -7.77 6.96
C MET A 92 6.29 -7.55 8.39
N GLY A 93 6.16 -8.66 9.13
CA GLY A 93 5.92 -8.63 10.57
C GLY A 93 7.20 -9.00 11.32
N SER A 94 7.65 -8.15 12.24
CA SER A 94 8.87 -8.35 13.02
C SER A 94 8.58 -8.50 14.51
N ASP A 95 9.40 -9.27 15.23
CA ASP A 95 9.33 -9.41 16.69
C ASP A 95 10.19 -8.36 17.42
N SER A 96 10.92 -7.55 16.69
CA SER A 96 11.87 -6.60 17.29
C SER A 96 11.25 -5.23 17.46
N ARG A 97 11.49 -4.65 18.64
CA ARG A 97 11.23 -3.23 18.96
C ARG A 97 12.37 -2.31 18.51
N ALA A 98 13.49 -2.89 18.07
CA ALA A 98 14.63 -2.08 17.63
C ALA A 98 14.27 -1.42 16.31
N ASP A 99 14.40 -0.11 16.29
CA ASP A 99 14.21 0.74 15.15
C ASP A 99 14.68 0.04 13.87
N ALA A 100 13.75 -0.31 12.99
CA ALA A 100 14.07 -0.77 11.63
C ALA A 100 14.98 0.24 10.89
N ALA A 101 15.15 1.41 11.47
CA ALA A 101 16.02 2.50 11.03
C ALA A 101 17.47 2.40 11.50
N THR A 102 17.82 1.54 12.46
CA THR A 102 19.16 1.52 13.08
C THR A 102 19.84 0.15 13.03
N ILE A 103 19.78 -0.54 11.88
CA ILE A 103 20.54 -1.79 11.68
C ILE A 103 22.00 -1.47 11.32
N ASP A 104 22.64 -0.59 12.06
CA ASP A 104 24.09 -0.37 12.00
C ASP A 104 24.87 -1.14 13.10
N ASP A 105 24.18 -1.89 13.96
CA ASP A 105 24.84 -2.57 15.07
C ASP A 105 24.72 -4.11 14.94
N ALA A 106 25.87 -4.76 14.89
CA ALA A 106 26.02 -6.23 14.80
C ALA A 106 25.41 -7.01 16.00
N SER A 107 24.67 -6.35 16.89
CA SER A 107 23.90 -6.94 17.98
C SER A 107 22.48 -7.37 17.57
N ALA A 108 22.06 -7.13 16.32
CA ALA A 108 20.72 -7.48 15.80
C ALA A 108 20.54 -8.98 15.50
N SER A 109 21.41 -9.86 16.00
CA SER A 109 21.46 -11.29 15.67
C SER A 109 20.21 -12.11 16.06
N ASP A 110 19.21 -11.49 16.69
CA ASP A 110 17.97 -12.19 17.11
C ASP A 110 16.70 -11.64 16.45
N GLN A 111 16.82 -10.64 15.56
CA GLN A 111 15.69 -10.05 14.86
C GLN A 111 15.27 -10.93 13.68
N ARG A 112 14.08 -11.48 13.75
CA ARG A 112 13.52 -12.34 12.68
C ARG A 112 12.17 -11.82 12.24
N THR A 113 11.94 -11.87 10.95
CA THR A 113 10.60 -11.67 10.41
C THR A 113 9.79 -12.95 10.60
N ASP A 114 8.69 -12.85 11.35
CA ASP A 114 7.78 -13.98 11.60
C ASP A 114 6.70 -14.11 10.51
N SER A 115 6.45 -13.04 9.75
CA SER A 115 5.49 -12.98 8.65
C SER A 115 6.07 -12.18 7.50
N MET A 116 5.98 -12.71 6.30
CA MET A 116 6.32 -12.03 5.05
C MET A 116 5.20 -12.29 4.03
N MET A 117 4.72 -11.23 3.38
CA MET A 117 3.73 -11.31 2.33
C MET A 117 4.11 -10.37 1.20
N LEU A 118 4.07 -10.86 -0.03
CA LEU A 118 4.12 -10.01 -1.22
C LEU A 118 2.68 -9.70 -1.65
N VAL A 119 2.35 -8.42 -1.68
CA VAL A 119 1.10 -7.92 -2.23
C VAL A 119 1.39 -7.44 -3.65
N HIS A 120 0.81 -8.11 -4.63
CA HIS A 120 0.85 -7.71 -6.02
C HIS A 120 -0.51 -7.12 -6.39
N VAL A 121 -0.49 -5.92 -6.94
CA VAL A 121 -1.66 -5.19 -7.42
C VAL A 121 -1.55 -5.09 -8.92
N ASP A 122 -2.50 -5.68 -9.64
CA ASP A 122 -2.53 -5.67 -11.10
C ASP A 122 -2.53 -4.25 -11.68
N ALA A 123 -2.00 -4.10 -12.88
CA ALA A 123 -1.95 -2.82 -13.60
C ALA A 123 -3.34 -2.23 -13.84
N ASP A 124 -4.33 -3.08 -14.12
CA ASP A 124 -5.73 -2.69 -14.37
C ASP A 124 -6.52 -2.40 -13.09
N ARG A 125 -5.96 -2.75 -11.90
CA ARG A 125 -6.60 -2.58 -10.58
C ARG A 125 -7.85 -3.43 -10.36
N GLU A 126 -8.01 -4.52 -11.10
CA GLU A 126 -9.11 -5.44 -10.93
C GLU A 126 -8.83 -6.50 -9.87
N ASN A 127 -7.53 -6.88 -9.69
CA ASN A 127 -7.12 -7.88 -8.72
C ASN A 127 -6.00 -7.42 -7.79
N ILE A 128 -5.98 -8.01 -6.60
CA ILE A 128 -4.89 -7.98 -5.63
C ILE A 128 -4.55 -9.41 -5.24
N TYR A 129 -3.29 -9.78 -5.38
CA TYR A 129 -2.77 -11.07 -4.97
C TYR A 129 -1.89 -10.92 -3.73
N VAL A 130 -2.26 -11.59 -2.65
CA VAL A 130 -1.51 -11.62 -1.40
C VAL A 130 -0.83 -12.97 -1.28
N MET A 131 0.45 -13.01 -1.60
CA MET A 131 1.28 -14.21 -1.56
C MET A 131 2.06 -14.28 -0.24
N SER A 132 1.73 -15.25 0.60
CA SER A 132 2.48 -15.51 1.84
C SER A 132 3.79 -16.23 1.54
N ILE A 133 4.87 -15.77 2.16
CA ILE A 133 6.20 -16.37 2.11
C ILE A 133 6.49 -17.01 3.46
N MET A 134 6.58 -18.35 3.50
CA MET A 134 6.81 -19.06 4.76
C MET A 134 8.20 -18.73 5.31
N ARG A 135 8.30 -18.33 6.57
CA ARG A 135 9.55 -17.88 7.21
C ARG A 135 10.68 -18.92 7.16
N ASP A 136 10.32 -20.21 7.19
CA ASP A 136 11.26 -21.33 7.16
C ASP A 136 11.53 -21.85 5.73
N LEU A 137 11.10 -21.10 4.69
CA LEU A 137 11.37 -21.40 3.29
C LEU A 137 12.89 -21.39 3.05
N TYR A 138 13.44 -22.49 2.52
CA TYR A 138 14.87 -22.67 2.33
C TYR A 138 15.29 -22.15 0.95
N VAL A 139 16.01 -21.03 0.95
CA VAL A 139 16.35 -20.25 -0.24
C VAL A 139 17.82 -19.82 -0.21
N ASP A 140 18.33 -19.39 -1.34
CA ASP A 140 19.64 -18.73 -1.42
C ASP A 140 19.49 -17.27 -0.95
N ILE A 141 20.30 -16.90 0.07
CA ILE A 141 20.39 -15.53 0.57
C ILE A 141 21.68 -14.92 0.02
N PRO A 142 21.62 -13.83 -0.75
CA PRO A 142 22.77 -13.21 -1.37
C PRO A 142 23.92 -12.95 -0.38
N GLY A 143 25.11 -13.49 -0.67
CA GLY A 143 26.28 -13.37 0.19
C GLY A 143 26.34 -14.32 1.39
N TYR A 144 25.27 -15.06 1.69
CA TYR A 144 25.17 -15.95 2.86
C TYR A 144 24.87 -17.41 2.49
N GLY A 145 24.56 -17.68 1.21
CA GLY A 145 24.19 -19.02 0.72
C GLY A 145 22.81 -19.46 1.20
N GLN A 146 22.56 -20.78 1.09
CA GLN A 146 21.24 -21.32 1.41
C GLN A 146 20.92 -21.30 2.90
N ASN A 147 19.80 -20.69 3.24
CA ASN A 147 19.28 -20.61 4.61
C ASN A 147 17.75 -20.42 4.59
N LYS A 148 17.13 -20.40 5.79
CA LYS A 148 15.73 -19.99 5.93
C LYS A 148 15.60 -18.51 5.56
N ILE A 149 14.58 -18.17 4.80
CA ILE A 149 14.40 -16.81 4.27
C ILE A 149 14.31 -15.73 5.36
N ASN A 150 13.76 -16.07 6.54
CA ASN A 150 13.70 -15.14 7.68
C ASN A 150 15.07 -14.73 8.23
N ALA A 151 16.16 -15.47 7.92
CA ALA A 151 17.50 -15.10 8.30
C ALA A 151 18.03 -13.91 7.49
N ALA A 152 17.47 -13.62 6.32
CA ALA A 152 17.86 -12.47 5.51
C ALA A 152 17.70 -11.15 6.27
N PHE A 153 16.61 -11.01 7.03
CA PHE A 153 16.38 -9.81 7.84
C PHE A 153 17.42 -9.67 8.97
N ALA A 154 17.76 -10.76 9.64
CA ALA A 154 18.78 -10.77 10.69
C ALA A 154 20.20 -10.50 10.17
N TYR A 155 20.49 -10.86 8.91
CA TYR A 155 21.82 -10.70 8.30
C TYR A 155 22.04 -9.32 7.67
N GLY A 156 21.03 -8.72 7.08
CA GLY A 156 21.17 -7.47 6.32
C GLY A 156 19.91 -6.63 6.26
N GLY A 157 18.97 -6.82 7.20
CA GLY A 157 17.78 -6.00 7.33
C GLY A 157 16.87 -6.01 6.12
N SER A 158 16.17 -4.90 5.92
CA SER A 158 15.26 -4.72 4.81
C SER A 158 15.95 -4.89 3.44
N PRO A 159 17.11 -4.29 3.15
CA PRO A 159 17.74 -4.41 1.83
C PRO A 159 18.03 -5.86 1.42
N LEU A 160 18.61 -6.66 2.33
CA LEU A 160 18.91 -8.06 2.01
C LEU A 160 17.64 -8.92 1.92
N THR A 161 16.63 -8.62 2.73
CA THR A 161 15.34 -9.31 2.64
C THR A 161 14.65 -9.02 1.31
N VAL A 162 14.62 -7.75 0.89
CA VAL A 162 14.09 -7.34 -0.43
C VAL A 162 14.85 -8.04 -1.53
N GLN A 163 16.18 -8.00 -1.52
CA GLN A 163 16.99 -8.67 -2.55
C GLN A 163 16.71 -10.17 -2.61
N THR A 164 16.59 -10.84 -1.46
CA THR A 164 16.28 -12.27 -1.38
C THR A 164 14.90 -12.58 -1.94
N VAL A 165 13.89 -11.75 -1.62
CA VAL A 165 12.53 -11.93 -2.14
C VAL A 165 12.47 -11.62 -3.63
N GLU A 166 13.10 -10.54 -4.10
CA GLU A 166 13.18 -10.21 -5.54
C GLU A 166 13.81 -11.36 -6.34
N GLN A 167 14.88 -11.98 -5.84
CA GLN A 167 15.48 -13.17 -6.48
C GLN A 167 14.53 -14.38 -6.43
N LEU A 168 13.80 -14.56 -5.33
CA LEU A 168 12.85 -15.66 -5.19
C LEU A 168 11.70 -15.53 -6.18
N VAL A 169 11.10 -14.34 -6.33
CA VAL A 169 9.88 -14.12 -7.11
C VAL A 169 10.12 -13.60 -8.52
N GLY A 170 11.31 -13.08 -8.81
CA GLY A 170 11.73 -12.61 -10.14
C GLY A 170 11.19 -11.25 -10.55
N VAL A 171 10.51 -10.51 -9.65
CA VAL A 171 9.97 -9.17 -9.91
C VAL A 171 10.48 -8.17 -8.89
N ARG A 172 10.51 -6.89 -9.27
CA ARG A 172 10.90 -5.78 -8.43
C ARG A 172 9.85 -5.52 -7.35
N ILE A 173 10.31 -5.21 -6.13
CA ILE A 173 9.48 -4.73 -5.03
C ILE A 173 9.48 -3.21 -5.04
N ASP A 174 8.31 -2.60 -5.19
CA ASP A 174 8.17 -1.14 -5.29
C ASP A 174 8.14 -0.49 -3.91
N HIS A 175 7.51 -1.14 -2.92
CA HIS A 175 7.37 -0.63 -1.58
C HIS A 175 7.59 -1.68 -0.51
N VAL A 176 8.00 -1.21 0.67
CA VAL A 176 8.20 -2.05 1.87
C VAL A 176 7.43 -1.45 3.04
N ALA A 177 6.66 -2.28 3.73
CA ALA A 177 6.01 -1.90 4.98
C ALA A 177 6.29 -2.95 6.07
N ILE A 178 6.74 -2.48 7.23
CA ILE A 178 7.06 -3.31 8.39
C ILE A 178 6.16 -2.89 9.55
N ILE A 179 5.65 -3.88 10.29
CA ILE A 179 4.94 -3.66 11.54
C ILE A 179 5.55 -4.56 12.62
N ASP A 180 5.84 -3.99 13.79
CA ASP A 180 6.25 -4.78 14.93
C ASP A 180 5.04 -5.28 15.75
N PHE A 181 5.29 -6.14 16.74
CA PHE A 181 4.20 -6.72 17.52
C PHE A 181 3.44 -5.71 18.36
N GLU A 182 4.10 -4.68 18.90
CA GLU A 182 3.43 -3.63 19.68
C GLU A 182 2.62 -2.73 18.76
N GLY A 183 3.20 -2.38 17.60
CA GLY A 183 2.50 -1.68 16.53
C GLY A 183 1.28 -2.43 16.04
N PHE A 184 1.41 -3.75 15.81
CA PHE A 184 0.28 -4.59 15.41
C PHE A 184 -0.86 -4.57 16.45
N LYS A 185 -0.55 -4.69 17.73
CA LYS A 185 -1.55 -4.59 18.81
C LYS A 185 -2.20 -3.21 18.85
N GLY A 186 -1.37 -2.17 18.81
CA GLY A 186 -1.85 -0.78 18.82
C GLY A 186 -2.76 -0.49 17.62
N MET A 187 -2.34 -0.89 16.42
CA MET A 187 -3.12 -0.77 15.19
C MET A 187 -4.49 -1.44 15.31
N THR A 188 -4.54 -2.72 15.73
CA THR A 188 -5.81 -3.45 15.84
C THR A 188 -6.75 -2.84 16.88
N THR A 189 -6.20 -2.29 17.97
CA THR A 189 -6.98 -1.59 19.00
C THR A 189 -7.48 -0.23 18.49
N ALA A 190 -6.65 0.52 17.77
CA ALA A 190 -7.04 1.81 17.19
C ALA A 190 -8.18 1.66 16.16
N LEU A 191 -8.19 0.55 15.41
CA LEU A 191 -9.29 0.18 14.50
C LEU A 191 -10.56 -0.30 15.24
N GLY A 192 -10.51 -0.47 16.56
CA GLY A 192 -11.60 -1.05 17.37
C GLY A 192 -11.80 -2.54 17.04
N GLY A 193 -10.76 -3.23 16.60
CA GLY A 193 -10.74 -4.65 16.23
C GLY A 193 -10.96 -4.90 14.74
N VAL A 194 -10.50 -6.07 14.28
CA VAL A 194 -10.63 -6.56 12.90
C VAL A 194 -11.54 -7.79 12.91
N ASP A 195 -12.53 -7.82 12.04
CA ASP A 195 -13.43 -8.96 11.86
C ASP A 195 -12.74 -10.02 11.00
N VAL A 196 -12.47 -11.19 11.58
CA VAL A 196 -11.73 -12.28 10.97
C VAL A 196 -12.59 -13.53 10.91
N VAL A 197 -12.49 -14.30 9.84
CA VAL A 197 -13.12 -15.63 9.73
C VAL A 197 -12.06 -16.68 10.02
N SER A 198 -12.08 -17.24 11.24
CA SER A 198 -11.15 -18.31 11.61
C SER A 198 -11.53 -19.61 10.88
N PRO A 199 -10.57 -20.28 10.21
CA PRO A 199 -10.87 -21.53 9.49
C PRO A 199 -11.26 -22.69 10.42
N GLN A 200 -10.80 -22.66 11.66
CA GLN A 200 -11.11 -23.69 12.66
C GLN A 200 -11.06 -23.13 14.09
N ALA A 201 -11.72 -23.83 15.03
CA ALA A 201 -11.62 -23.48 16.45
C ALA A 201 -10.29 -23.96 17.03
N PHE A 202 -9.67 -23.13 17.88
CA PHE A 202 -8.45 -23.50 18.61
C PHE A 202 -8.24 -22.66 19.87
N THR A 203 -7.34 -23.14 20.74
CA THR A 203 -6.90 -22.42 21.93
C THR A 203 -5.39 -22.37 21.96
N THR A 204 -4.84 -21.17 22.15
CA THR A 204 -3.38 -20.95 22.24
C THR A 204 -2.83 -21.43 23.60
N LYS A 205 -1.51 -21.60 23.67
CA LYS A 205 -0.85 -21.88 24.97
C LYS A 205 -1.01 -20.75 25.98
N ALA A 206 -1.22 -19.50 25.51
CA ALA A 206 -1.48 -18.35 26.36
C ALA A 206 -2.93 -18.26 26.86
N GLY A 207 -3.80 -19.20 26.47
CA GLY A 207 -5.18 -19.30 26.95
C GLY A 207 -6.21 -18.54 26.12
N PHE A 208 -5.83 -17.91 25.01
CA PHE A 208 -6.79 -17.31 24.09
C PHE A 208 -7.53 -18.39 23.31
N SER A 209 -8.86 -18.33 23.30
CA SER A 209 -9.71 -19.28 22.58
C SER A 209 -10.46 -18.59 21.43
N TYR A 210 -10.41 -19.20 20.25
CA TYR A 210 -11.03 -18.70 19.03
C TYR A 210 -12.02 -19.74 18.51
N PRO A 211 -13.28 -19.34 18.24
CA PRO A 211 -14.24 -20.22 17.56
C PRO A 211 -13.89 -20.36 16.08
N ALA A 212 -14.38 -21.40 15.44
CA ALA A 212 -14.45 -21.45 13.99
C ALA A 212 -15.48 -20.41 13.49
N GLY A 213 -15.19 -19.75 12.36
CA GLY A 213 -16.07 -18.73 11.79
C GLY A 213 -15.71 -17.30 12.22
N ALA A 214 -16.69 -16.40 12.16
CA ALA A 214 -16.46 -14.98 12.38
C ALA A 214 -16.12 -14.67 13.84
N THR A 215 -15.05 -13.88 14.04
CA THR A 215 -14.62 -13.40 15.35
C THR A 215 -13.98 -12.01 15.18
N ARG A 216 -14.17 -11.15 16.19
CA ARG A 216 -13.53 -9.82 16.21
C ARG A 216 -12.28 -9.89 17.07
N LEU A 217 -11.16 -9.44 16.53
CA LEU A 217 -9.85 -9.56 17.13
C LEU A 217 -9.19 -8.20 17.29
N GLU A 218 -8.64 -7.92 18.48
CA GLU A 218 -7.86 -6.72 18.77
C GLU A 218 -6.72 -7.00 19.76
N GLY A 219 -5.69 -6.16 19.78
CA GLY A 219 -4.61 -6.18 20.74
C GLY A 219 -3.91 -7.52 20.85
N ASP A 220 -3.71 -8.01 22.07
CA ASP A 220 -3.03 -9.28 22.36
C ASP A 220 -3.77 -10.49 21.76
N ALA A 221 -5.11 -10.45 21.70
CA ALA A 221 -5.88 -11.53 21.08
C ALA A 221 -5.62 -11.61 19.56
N ALA A 222 -5.56 -10.47 18.87
CA ALA A 222 -5.21 -10.44 17.45
C ALA A 222 -3.78 -10.97 17.21
N LEU A 223 -2.82 -10.52 18.01
CA LEU A 223 -1.43 -10.97 17.91
C LEU A 223 -1.29 -12.48 18.19
N ALA A 224 -1.96 -12.99 19.23
CA ALA A 224 -1.96 -14.40 19.55
C ALA A 224 -2.56 -15.25 18.43
N PHE A 225 -3.63 -14.76 17.76
CA PHE A 225 -4.25 -15.44 16.63
C PHE A 225 -3.29 -15.61 15.43
N VAL A 226 -2.61 -14.55 15.01
CA VAL A 226 -1.73 -14.58 13.83
C VAL A 226 -0.38 -15.26 14.10
N ARG A 227 -0.02 -15.49 15.37
CA ARG A 227 1.24 -16.14 15.76
C ARG A 227 1.09 -17.61 16.16
N GLU A 228 -0.15 -18.07 16.41
CA GLU A 228 -0.36 -19.45 16.91
C GLU A 228 0.06 -20.49 15.88
N ARG A 229 0.85 -21.45 16.32
CA ARG A 229 1.30 -22.61 15.54
C ARG A 229 1.29 -23.92 16.29
N TYR A 230 1.32 -23.86 17.63
CA TYR A 230 1.45 -25.06 18.48
C TYR A 230 0.11 -25.78 18.68
N ALA A 231 -0.99 -25.09 18.44
CA ALA A 231 -2.32 -25.66 18.48
C ALA A 231 -2.65 -26.54 17.25
N PHE A 232 -1.78 -26.54 16.22
CA PHE A 232 -2.04 -27.18 14.94
C PHE A 232 -1.04 -28.27 14.62
N ALA A 233 -1.51 -29.34 13.97
CA ALA A 233 -0.66 -30.47 13.58
C ALA A 233 0.31 -30.09 12.44
N ASP A 234 -0.11 -29.20 11.55
CA ASP A 234 0.65 -28.66 10.42
C ASP A 234 1.40 -27.35 10.75
N ALA A 235 1.38 -26.97 12.04
CA ALA A 235 2.13 -25.84 12.61
C ALA A 235 2.08 -24.55 11.78
N ASP A 236 3.14 -24.27 11.00
CA ASP A 236 3.34 -23.03 10.26
C ASP A 236 2.35 -22.87 9.09
N PHE A 237 1.83 -23.95 8.49
CA PHE A 237 0.86 -23.84 7.40
C PHE A 237 -0.49 -23.26 7.88
N THR A 238 -1.01 -23.73 9.00
CA THR A 238 -2.24 -23.14 9.58
C THR A 238 -1.98 -21.73 10.09
N ARG A 239 -0.78 -21.42 10.63
CA ARG A 239 -0.44 -20.05 11.01
C ARG A 239 -0.52 -19.09 9.79
N VAL A 240 0.01 -19.48 8.63
CA VAL A 240 -0.10 -18.69 7.39
C VAL A 240 -1.57 -18.48 6.99
N LYS A 241 -2.42 -19.51 7.09
CA LYS A 241 -3.87 -19.37 6.83
C LYS A 241 -4.54 -18.37 7.80
N ASN A 242 -4.16 -18.39 9.07
CA ASN A 242 -4.64 -17.41 10.05
C ASN A 242 -4.17 -15.99 9.73
N GLN A 243 -2.92 -15.81 9.30
CA GLN A 243 -2.40 -14.53 8.86
C GLN A 243 -3.15 -14.01 7.61
N GLN A 244 -3.39 -14.86 6.62
CA GLN A 244 -4.18 -14.52 5.43
C GLN A 244 -5.62 -14.14 5.80
N ALA A 245 -6.25 -14.90 6.70
CA ALA A 245 -7.59 -14.57 7.18
C ALA A 245 -7.64 -13.21 7.89
N PHE A 246 -6.60 -12.88 8.66
CA PHE A 246 -6.48 -11.58 9.32
C PHE A 246 -6.29 -10.44 8.30
N VAL A 247 -5.37 -10.60 7.33
CA VAL A 247 -5.13 -9.59 6.28
C VAL A 247 -6.36 -9.38 5.42
N ARG A 248 -7.13 -10.45 5.12
CA ARG A 248 -8.42 -10.33 4.43
C ARG A 248 -9.42 -9.50 5.25
N GLY A 249 -9.57 -9.77 6.55
CA GLY A 249 -10.45 -9.00 7.42
C GLY A 249 -10.04 -7.53 7.54
N LEU A 250 -8.73 -7.27 7.61
CA LEU A 250 -8.19 -5.91 7.60
C LEU A 250 -8.50 -5.20 6.28
N ALA A 251 -8.27 -5.84 5.15
CA ALA A 251 -8.58 -5.30 3.84
C ALA A 251 -10.09 -5.04 3.65
N ASP A 252 -10.95 -5.94 4.13
CA ASP A 252 -12.41 -5.74 4.14
C ASP A 252 -12.83 -4.50 4.95
N THR A 253 -12.09 -4.19 6.00
CA THR A 253 -12.32 -3.00 6.83
C THR A 253 -11.89 -1.72 6.09
N ILE A 254 -10.72 -1.75 5.44
CA ILE A 254 -10.12 -0.60 4.74
C ILE A 254 -10.84 -0.31 3.42
N LEU A 255 -11.02 -1.35 2.59
CA LEU A 255 -11.59 -1.25 1.24
C LEU A 255 -13.12 -1.20 1.25
N ASN A 256 -13.75 -1.01 2.41
CA ASN A 256 -15.19 -0.82 2.48
C ASN A 256 -15.59 0.52 1.83
N ARG A 257 -16.58 0.48 0.94
CA ARG A 257 -17.11 1.69 0.26
C ARG A 257 -17.45 2.82 1.25
N SER A 258 -18.01 2.48 2.42
CA SER A 258 -18.36 3.47 3.43
C SER A 258 -17.13 4.14 4.07
N THR A 259 -15.96 3.51 4.01
CA THR A 259 -14.69 4.09 4.45
C THR A 259 -14.07 4.91 3.31
N LEU A 260 -13.96 4.34 2.12
CA LEU A 260 -13.32 4.99 0.96
C LEU A 260 -14.06 6.24 0.45
N THR A 261 -15.35 6.37 0.72
CA THR A 261 -16.16 7.54 0.32
C THR A 261 -16.30 8.61 1.41
N ASP A 262 -15.79 8.34 2.62
CA ASP A 262 -15.86 9.26 3.75
C ASP A 262 -14.46 9.79 4.09
N PRO A 263 -14.14 11.05 3.73
CA PRO A 263 -12.83 11.63 4.03
C PRO A 263 -12.48 11.61 5.53
N GLY A 264 -13.45 11.78 6.41
CA GLY A 264 -13.24 11.72 7.87
C GLY A 264 -12.71 10.35 8.27
N LYS A 265 -13.36 9.27 7.82
CA LYS A 265 -12.92 7.91 8.13
C LYS A 265 -11.55 7.55 7.55
N ILE A 266 -11.22 8.07 6.35
CA ILE A 266 -9.87 7.90 5.78
C ILE A 266 -8.83 8.59 6.67
N SER A 267 -9.11 9.83 7.13
CA SER A 267 -8.22 10.56 8.03
C SER A 267 -8.03 9.82 9.36
N ASP A 268 -9.14 9.41 9.97
CA ASP A 268 -9.12 8.67 11.24
C ASP A 268 -8.31 7.36 11.10
N PHE A 269 -8.47 6.66 9.96
CA PHE A 269 -7.73 5.44 9.67
C PHE A 269 -6.23 5.71 9.52
N VAL A 270 -5.84 6.70 8.68
CA VAL A 270 -4.43 7.06 8.48
C VAL A 270 -3.79 7.50 9.78
N GLU A 271 -4.46 8.37 10.54
CA GLU A 271 -3.97 8.85 11.83
C GLU A 271 -3.82 7.70 12.86
N ALA A 272 -4.77 6.75 12.86
CA ALA A 272 -4.71 5.59 13.74
C ALA A 272 -3.61 4.59 13.37
N MET A 273 -3.29 4.46 12.07
CA MET A 273 -2.36 3.45 11.56
C MET A 273 -0.91 3.92 11.47
N SER A 274 -0.71 5.20 11.09
CA SER A 274 0.62 5.76 10.80
C SER A 274 1.65 5.55 11.90
N PRO A 275 1.34 5.72 13.22
CA PRO A 275 2.33 5.57 14.29
C PRO A 275 2.90 4.15 14.43
N TYR A 276 2.26 3.18 13.81
CA TYR A 276 2.60 1.75 13.93
C TYR A 276 3.27 1.17 12.69
N LEU A 277 3.44 1.99 11.65
CA LEU A 277 4.03 1.58 10.39
C LEU A 277 5.45 2.10 10.26
N THR A 278 6.33 1.21 9.80
CA THR A 278 7.66 1.54 9.34
C THR A 278 7.71 1.25 7.84
N VAL A 279 7.94 2.28 7.00
CA VAL A 279 7.80 2.18 5.54
C VAL A 279 9.03 2.73 4.83
N ASP A 280 9.24 2.35 3.57
CA ASP A 280 10.28 2.97 2.74
C ASP A 280 10.03 4.48 2.54
N GLN A 281 11.04 5.19 2.05
CA GLN A 281 10.98 6.66 1.93
C GLN A 281 9.96 7.12 0.90
N GLU A 282 9.72 6.33 -0.15
CA GLU A 282 8.83 6.67 -1.27
C GLU A 282 7.39 6.23 -1.03
N PHE A 283 7.15 5.38 -0.02
CA PHE A 283 5.80 4.97 0.37
C PHE A 283 5.12 6.07 1.18
N GLU A 284 4.74 7.11 0.47
CA GLU A 284 4.10 8.31 1.01
C GLU A 284 2.57 8.18 1.01
N VAL A 285 1.90 9.06 1.77
CA VAL A 285 0.44 9.12 1.81
C VAL A 285 -0.17 9.35 0.42
N GLY A 286 0.52 10.10 -0.43
CA GLY A 286 0.09 10.33 -1.82
C GLY A 286 0.00 9.03 -2.62
N THR A 287 0.99 8.15 -2.47
CA THR A 287 1.03 6.81 -3.09
C THR A 287 -0.10 5.93 -2.53
N ILE A 288 -0.25 5.89 -1.19
CA ILE A 288 -1.29 5.11 -0.51
C ILE A 288 -2.69 5.58 -0.91
N ALA A 289 -2.92 6.90 -0.94
CA ALA A 289 -4.20 7.48 -1.33
C ALA A 289 -4.52 7.23 -2.80
N SER A 290 -3.53 7.37 -3.70
CA SER A 290 -3.72 7.10 -5.14
C SER A 290 -4.04 5.62 -5.38
N LEU A 291 -3.36 4.71 -4.67
CA LEU A 291 -3.63 3.28 -4.69
C LEU A 291 -5.06 2.99 -4.20
N GLY A 292 -5.45 3.52 -3.03
CA GLY A 292 -6.80 3.34 -2.50
C GLY A 292 -7.88 3.87 -3.45
N LEU A 293 -7.66 5.03 -4.09
CA LEU A 293 -8.57 5.58 -5.08
C LEU A 293 -8.64 4.73 -6.36
N SER A 294 -7.53 4.15 -6.80
CA SER A 294 -7.50 3.28 -7.98
C SER A 294 -8.26 1.97 -7.73
N LEU A 295 -8.25 1.47 -6.51
CA LEU A 295 -8.93 0.24 -6.08
C LEU A 295 -10.42 0.44 -5.71
N ARG A 296 -10.96 1.67 -5.79
CA ARG A 296 -12.34 1.97 -5.36
C ARG A 296 -13.44 1.21 -6.10
N SER A 297 -13.16 0.74 -7.30
CA SER A 297 -14.08 -0.04 -8.14
C SER A 297 -13.84 -1.55 -8.08
N MET A 298 -12.77 -1.97 -7.41
CA MET A 298 -12.43 -3.40 -7.27
C MET A 298 -13.54 -4.13 -6.50
N ASP A 299 -13.92 -5.30 -6.99
CA ASP A 299 -14.81 -6.20 -6.26
C ASP A 299 -14.00 -6.96 -5.20
N ARG A 300 -14.67 -7.37 -4.10
CA ARG A 300 -14.06 -8.20 -3.07
C ARG A 300 -13.58 -9.56 -3.60
N SER A 301 -14.18 -10.08 -4.65
CA SER A 301 -13.74 -11.29 -5.34
C SER A 301 -12.38 -11.15 -6.02
N GLY A 302 -11.92 -9.91 -6.32
CA GLY A 302 -10.60 -9.64 -6.86
C GLY A 302 -9.45 -9.76 -5.85
N MET A 303 -9.72 -10.15 -4.59
CA MET A 303 -8.66 -10.41 -3.62
C MET A 303 -8.32 -11.89 -3.50
N HIS A 304 -7.14 -12.25 -3.93
CA HIS A 304 -6.65 -13.63 -3.97
C HIS A 304 -5.54 -13.84 -2.94
N PHE A 305 -5.64 -14.92 -2.17
CA PHE A 305 -4.65 -15.27 -1.14
C PHE A 305 -4.10 -16.66 -1.42
N PHE A 306 -2.79 -16.76 -1.46
CA PHE A 306 -2.08 -18.04 -1.64
C PHE A 306 -0.72 -18.00 -0.94
N THR A 307 -0.02 -19.11 -0.95
CA THR A 307 1.32 -19.24 -0.37
C THR A 307 2.31 -19.55 -1.47
N VAL A 308 3.54 -19.09 -1.36
CA VAL A 308 4.63 -19.52 -2.26
C VAL A 308 4.60 -21.04 -2.36
N PRO A 309 4.61 -21.61 -3.57
CA PRO A 309 4.55 -23.06 -3.78
C PRO A 309 5.65 -23.79 -3.03
N THR A 310 5.26 -24.82 -2.27
CA THR A 310 6.17 -25.60 -1.42
C THR A 310 6.13 -27.09 -1.74
N ALA A 311 7.30 -27.74 -1.69
CA ALA A 311 7.46 -29.18 -1.86
C ALA A 311 7.51 -29.94 -0.51
N GLY A 312 6.88 -29.38 0.52
CA GLY A 312 6.84 -29.95 1.86
C GLY A 312 8.00 -29.57 2.76
N THR A 313 8.08 -30.22 3.91
CA THR A 313 9.10 -29.94 4.94
C THR A 313 10.33 -30.83 4.79
N GLY A 314 11.48 -30.31 5.24
CA GLY A 314 12.75 -31.04 5.28
C GLY A 314 13.54 -30.71 6.54
N SER A 315 14.78 -31.18 6.61
CA SER A 315 15.73 -30.87 7.70
C SER A 315 17.12 -30.67 7.13
N VAL A 316 17.77 -29.56 7.52
CA VAL A 316 19.16 -29.25 7.19
C VAL A 316 19.88 -28.82 8.46
N GLY A 317 21.01 -29.47 8.78
CA GLY A 317 21.77 -29.18 10.00
C GLY A 317 20.96 -29.35 11.30
N GLY A 318 19.96 -30.24 11.31
CA GLY A 318 19.07 -30.46 12.46
C GLY A 318 17.96 -29.42 12.62
N GLN A 319 17.86 -28.45 11.69
CA GLN A 319 16.79 -27.46 11.67
C GLN A 319 15.70 -27.85 10.67
N SER A 320 14.43 -27.73 11.07
CA SER A 320 13.30 -27.91 10.15
C SER A 320 13.27 -26.77 9.13
N ILE A 321 13.08 -27.11 7.87
CA ILE A 321 12.96 -26.19 6.73
C ILE A 321 11.70 -26.49 5.94
N VAL A 322 11.30 -25.55 5.06
CA VAL A 322 10.28 -25.75 4.03
C VAL A 322 10.98 -25.67 2.67
N ASN A 323 10.76 -26.68 1.83
CA ASN A 323 11.35 -26.75 0.50
C ASN A 323 10.47 -25.99 -0.49
N VAL A 324 11.10 -25.29 -1.43
CA VAL A 324 10.42 -24.63 -2.56
C VAL A 324 9.95 -25.70 -3.56
N ASP A 325 8.71 -25.61 -4.02
CA ASP A 325 8.29 -26.25 -5.26
C ASP A 325 8.71 -25.36 -6.44
N GLN A 326 9.81 -25.76 -7.09
CA GLN A 326 10.40 -24.95 -8.15
C GLN A 326 9.46 -24.79 -9.34
N ALA A 327 8.72 -25.83 -9.72
CA ALA A 327 7.82 -25.76 -10.88
C ALA A 327 6.63 -24.82 -10.61
N GLY A 328 6.06 -24.90 -9.41
CA GLY A 328 5.01 -23.98 -8.97
C GLY A 328 5.53 -22.54 -8.85
N LEU A 329 6.74 -22.36 -8.31
CA LEU A 329 7.36 -21.04 -8.22
C LEU A 329 7.64 -20.42 -9.60
N ASP A 330 8.10 -21.20 -10.57
CA ASP A 330 8.36 -20.71 -11.94
C ASP A 330 7.05 -20.26 -12.63
N ALA A 331 5.92 -20.94 -12.36
CA ALA A 331 4.60 -20.47 -12.80
C ALA A 331 4.21 -19.13 -12.14
N VAL A 332 4.44 -19.00 -10.82
CA VAL A 332 4.18 -17.72 -10.10
C VAL A 332 5.06 -16.61 -10.65
N LYS A 333 6.35 -16.84 -10.87
CA LYS A 333 7.26 -15.85 -11.49
C LYS A 333 6.75 -15.37 -12.86
N THR A 334 6.29 -16.32 -13.67
CA THR A 334 5.74 -16.01 -15.00
C THR A 334 4.46 -15.17 -14.87
N GLY A 335 3.57 -15.54 -13.95
CA GLY A 335 2.34 -14.77 -13.68
C GLY A 335 2.63 -13.35 -13.18
N LEU A 336 3.56 -13.20 -12.25
CA LEU A 336 3.98 -11.87 -11.74
C LEU A 336 4.63 -11.01 -12.85
N ALA A 337 5.51 -11.60 -13.67
CA ALA A 337 6.20 -10.86 -14.72
C ALA A 337 5.27 -10.41 -15.86
N ASN A 338 4.19 -11.15 -16.10
CA ASN A 338 3.23 -10.89 -17.17
C ASN A 338 1.90 -10.30 -16.68
N ASP A 339 1.79 -9.98 -15.38
CA ASP A 339 0.56 -9.49 -14.76
C ASP A 339 -0.65 -10.43 -15.03
N SER A 340 -0.42 -11.75 -14.88
CA SER A 340 -1.37 -12.83 -15.21
C SER A 340 -1.42 -13.94 -14.17
N LEU A 341 -1.45 -13.54 -12.88
CA LEU A 341 -1.53 -14.48 -11.75
C LEU A 341 -2.86 -15.24 -11.68
N ASP A 342 -3.91 -14.75 -12.31
CA ASP A 342 -5.20 -15.44 -12.45
C ASP A 342 -5.10 -16.74 -13.24
N GLU A 343 -4.10 -16.86 -14.11
CA GLU A 343 -3.81 -18.07 -14.88
C GLU A 343 -3.00 -19.12 -14.10
N VAL A 344 -2.44 -18.74 -12.94
CA VAL A 344 -1.64 -19.64 -12.09
C VAL A 344 -2.55 -20.54 -11.27
N PRO A 345 -2.43 -21.87 -11.34
CA PRO A 345 -3.24 -22.77 -10.53
C PRO A 345 -3.12 -22.45 -9.04
N ALA A 346 -4.26 -22.26 -8.36
CA ALA A 346 -4.27 -22.01 -6.93
C ALA A 346 -3.56 -23.17 -6.20
N THR A 347 -2.39 -22.90 -5.66
CA THR A 347 -1.73 -23.83 -4.74
C THR A 347 -2.48 -23.80 -3.40
N GLN A 348 -3.06 -24.94 -3.02
CA GLN A 348 -3.84 -25.13 -1.80
C GLN A 348 -2.96 -25.07 -0.53
#